data_a7c58c0e432fd4508c6e01bdba65cfcc
#
_entry.id   a7c58c0e432fd4508c6e01bdba65cfcc
#
_cell.length_a   1.000
_cell.length_b   1.000
_cell.length_c   1.000
_cell.angle_alpha   90.00
_cell.angle_beta   90.00
_cell.angle_gamma   90.00
#
_symmetry.space_group_name_H-M   'P 1'
#
loop_
_entity.id
_entity.type
_entity.pdbx_description
1 polymer ?
#
loop_
_entity_poly.entity_id
_entity_poly.type
_entity_poly.pdbx_seq_one_letter_code
_entity_poly.pdbx_strand_id
1 'polypeptide(L)'
;MKKIFYAALFLMAVACTSVKQVELLPVSAFETEVDGSPVSLYTLKGGDLVMQVTNFGGRVVSLWTPDKDGNYEDVVLGYDSIDKYVNNTGERFLGAVVGPFANRIADGTYTIDGVAYEFPKNNNGQTLHGGLKGLDMVVWDVFAADDSTLVLTYTHPDGQDGKPGNLEVFMTYTMTSDNEFKIDYMAQTDKATHVNISHHSFFNLKGEGNGTINDHELYINASSITPVNQVLIPSGEIADVTGTPFDFRAAKAIGTDLDQENEQLRNGGGYDHNWVLDRQTPDQMELAASVYEPASGRFMEVYTDQPAIQFYGGNFFNGIPVGKYGRPHRFRESIALETQKYPDTPNHENFPSTLLRPGEEYTHHCVYKFSVK
;
A
#
# COMPACT_ATOMS: atom_id res chain seq x y z
N MET A 1 36.19 14.99 70.76
CA MET A 1 34.96 14.96 69.95
C MET A 1 35.38 14.77 68.47
N LYS A 2 35.29 13.52 67.94
CA LYS A 2 35.62 13.21 66.54
C LYS A 2 34.35 13.33 65.73
N LYS A 3 34.30 14.26 64.75
CA LYS A 3 33.18 14.38 63.76
C LYS A 3 33.44 13.40 62.63
N ILE A 4 32.53 12.42 62.46
CA ILE A 4 32.52 11.48 61.36
C ILE A 4 31.64 12.11 60.25
N PHE A 5 32.25 12.40 59.10
CA PHE A 5 31.53 12.79 57.86
C PHE A 5 31.12 11.54 57.12
N TYR A 6 29.82 11.32 56.96
CA TYR A 6 29.27 10.35 56.02
C TYR A 6 29.17 10.99 54.62
N ALA A 7 29.98 10.55 53.69
CA ALA A 7 29.80 10.86 52.27
C ALA A 7 28.78 9.90 51.66
N ALA A 8 27.62 10.41 51.30
CA ALA A 8 26.63 9.65 50.55
C ALA A 8 27.04 9.61 49.07
N LEU A 9 27.45 8.46 48.60
CA LEU A 9 27.73 8.21 47.19
C LEU A 9 26.39 7.98 46.47
N PHE A 10 25.93 8.98 45.68
CA PHE A 10 24.80 8.81 44.77
C PHE A 10 25.30 8.06 43.52
N LEU A 11 25.00 6.76 43.41
CA LEU A 11 25.11 6.03 42.15
C LEU A 11 23.96 6.49 41.24
N MET A 12 24.26 7.32 40.24
CA MET A 12 23.38 7.49 39.09
C MET A 12 23.45 6.20 38.25
N ALA A 13 22.42 5.42 38.33
CA ALA A 13 22.19 4.34 37.37
C ALA A 13 21.82 4.99 36.01
N VAL A 14 22.80 5.09 35.11
CA VAL A 14 22.52 5.38 33.69
C VAL A 14 21.82 4.12 33.12
N ALA A 15 20.52 4.20 33.00
CA ALA A 15 19.77 3.21 32.23
C ALA A 15 20.19 3.36 30.75
N CYS A 16 21.12 2.52 30.30
CA CYS A 16 21.40 2.37 28.88
C CYS A 16 20.17 1.68 28.25
N THR A 17 19.21 2.46 27.78
CA THR A 17 18.17 1.93 26.89
C THR A 17 18.86 1.57 25.58
N SER A 18 18.98 0.28 25.31
CA SER A 18 19.48 -0.19 24.00
C SER A 18 18.51 0.27 22.92
N VAL A 19 19.00 1.01 21.94
CA VAL A 19 18.23 1.39 20.76
C VAL A 19 17.76 0.12 20.04
N LYS A 20 16.46 0.02 19.75
CA LYS A 20 15.89 -1.13 19.02
C LYS A 20 16.45 -1.16 17.59
N GLN A 21 16.99 -2.29 17.20
CA GLN A 21 17.63 -2.50 15.91
C GLN A 21 16.68 -3.20 14.93
N VAL A 22 17.04 -3.20 13.63
CA VAL A 22 16.36 -3.93 12.57
C VAL A 22 16.44 -5.43 12.82
N GLU A 23 15.32 -6.13 12.76
CA GLU A 23 15.21 -7.58 12.88
C GLU A 23 14.67 -8.17 11.55
N LEU A 24 15.60 -8.65 10.71
CA LEU A 24 15.26 -9.18 9.40
C LEU A 24 14.62 -10.56 9.52
N LEU A 25 13.61 -10.82 8.67
CA LEU A 25 13.07 -12.16 8.48
C LEU A 25 14.10 -13.04 7.75
N PRO A 26 14.15 -14.34 8.08
CA PRO A 26 15.10 -15.25 7.44
C PRO A 26 14.70 -15.51 5.98
N VAL A 27 15.65 -15.38 5.06
CA VAL A 27 15.44 -15.64 3.61
C VAL A 27 14.86 -17.05 3.39
N SER A 28 15.33 -18.04 4.16
CA SER A 28 14.85 -19.43 4.07
C SER A 28 13.35 -19.63 4.37
N ALA A 29 12.68 -18.69 5.02
CA ALA A 29 11.24 -18.73 5.22
C ALA A 29 10.44 -18.32 3.96
N PHE A 30 11.14 -17.80 2.94
CA PHE A 30 10.57 -17.34 1.66
C PHE A 30 11.16 -18.06 0.44
N GLU A 31 12.12 -18.96 0.63
CA GLU A 31 12.69 -19.76 -0.45
C GLU A 31 11.80 -20.96 -0.74
N THR A 32 11.19 -20.97 -1.91
CA THR A 32 10.32 -22.05 -2.40
C THR A 32 10.19 -21.98 -3.92
N GLU A 33 9.39 -22.88 -4.48
CA GLU A 33 8.95 -22.85 -5.87
C GLU A 33 7.41 -22.76 -5.91
N VAL A 34 6.87 -21.83 -6.69
CA VAL A 34 5.42 -21.67 -6.91
C VAL A 34 5.17 -21.70 -8.41
N ASP A 35 4.28 -22.58 -8.86
CA ASP A 35 3.95 -22.79 -10.28
C ASP A 35 5.20 -23.02 -11.16
N GLY A 36 6.25 -23.66 -10.64
CA GLY A 36 7.50 -23.95 -11.35
C GLY A 36 8.49 -22.78 -11.41
N SER A 37 8.21 -21.67 -10.72
CA SER A 37 9.07 -20.49 -10.65
C SER A 37 9.68 -20.30 -9.26
N PRO A 38 10.99 -19.95 -9.15
CA PRO A 38 11.65 -19.77 -7.86
C PRO A 38 11.18 -18.49 -7.17
N VAL A 39 10.88 -18.62 -5.88
CA VAL A 39 10.52 -17.52 -4.98
C VAL A 39 11.64 -17.29 -3.99
N SER A 40 11.95 -16.04 -3.70
CA SER A 40 12.94 -15.64 -2.69
C SER A 40 12.56 -14.32 -2.01
N LEU A 41 13.36 -13.93 -1.01
CA LEU A 41 13.25 -12.68 -0.25
C LEU A 41 14.51 -11.83 -0.49
N TYR A 42 14.30 -10.60 -0.94
CA TYR A 42 15.32 -9.60 -1.25
C TYR A 42 15.35 -8.55 -0.15
N THR A 43 16.54 -8.09 0.23
CA THR A 43 16.70 -7.00 1.21
C THR A 43 17.29 -5.79 0.53
N LEU A 44 16.55 -4.67 0.54
CA LEU A 44 16.96 -3.38 -0.02
C LEU A 44 17.21 -2.38 1.10
N LYS A 45 18.18 -1.47 0.88
CA LYS A 45 18.58 -0.45 1.85
C LYS A 45 18.77 0.90 1.15
N GLY A 46 18.38 1.96 1.84
CA GLY A 46 18.63 3.34 1.38
C GLY A 46 18.43 4.33 2.54
N GLY A 47 19.43 5.20 2.78
CA GLY A 47 19.43 6.06 3.95
C GLY A 47 19.33 5.25 5.24
N ASP A 48 18.31 5.57 6.07
CA ASP A 48 18.00 4.86 7.31
C ASP A 48 16.96 3.74 7.12
N LEU A 49 16.51 3.48 5.88
CA LEU A 49 15.47 2.49 5.62
C LEU A 49 16.05 1.11 5.30
N VAL A 50 15.38 0.07 5.78
CA VAL A 50 15.65 -1.32 5.40
C VAL A 50 14.34 -2.01 5.06
N MET A 51 14.25 -2.56 3.84
CA MET A 51 13.03 -3.18 3.30
C MET A 51 13.31 -4.61 2.85
N GLN A 52 12.37 -5.52 3.11
CA GLN A 52 12.39 -6.85 2.53
C GLN A 52 11.21 -7.05 1.58
N VAL A 53 11.50 -7.63 0.41
CA VAL A 53 10.55 -7.83 -0.68
C VAL A 53 10.64 -9.26 -1.16
N THR A 54 9.50 -9.94 -1.34
CA THR A 54 9.45 -11.21 -2.07
C THR A 54 8.99 -10.99 -3.51
N ASN A 55 9.55 -11.75 -4.45
CA ASN A 55 9.11 -11.72 -5.85
C ASN A 55 7.75 -12.43 -6.07
N PHE A 56 7.17 -13.08 -5.07
CA PHE A 56 5.78 -13.54 -5.13
C PHE A 56 4.84 -12.34 -4.89
N GLY A 57 4.14 -11.92 -5.93
CA GLY A 57 3.26 -10.75 -5.93
C GLY A 57 4.00 -9.40 -5.79
N GLY A 58 5.33 -9.37 -5.93
CA GLY A 58 6.14 -8.16 -5.74
C GLY A 58 5.95 -7.53 -4.35
N ARG A 59 5.77 -8.36 -3.30
CA ARG A 59 5.28 -7.91 -1.99
C ARG A 59 6.37 -7.33 -1.13
N VAL A 60 6.14 -6.13 -0.60
CA VAL A 60 6.87 -5.61 0.55
C VAL A 60 6.44 -6.39 1.79
N VAL A 61 7.36 -7.13 2.38
CA VAL A 61 7.12 -7.99 3.55
C VAL A 61 7.42 -7.26 4.84
N SER A 62 8.49 -6.47 4.87
CA SER A 62 8.88 -5.62 6.01
C SER A 62 9.48 -4.31 5.53
N LEU A 63 9.29 -3.25 6.31
CA LEU A 63 9.91 -1.94 6.08
C LEU A 63 10.24 -1.30 7.44
N TRP A 64 11.52 -1.22 7.72
CA TRP A 64 12.06 -0.70 8.98
C TRP A 64 12.45 0.76 8.83
N THR A 65 11.97 1.60 9.76
CA THR A 65 12.29 3.02 9.84
C THR A 65 12.52 3.44 11.29
N PRO A 66 13.50 4.36 11.57
CA PRO A 66 13.74 4.82 12.93
C PRO A 66 12.65 5.81 13.39
N ASP A 67 12.46 5.90 14.70
CA ASP A 67 11.72 6.98 15.36
C ASP A 67 12.64 8.16 15.71
N LYS A 68 12.09 9.19 16.35
CA LYS A 68 12.83 10.38 16.83
C LYS A 68 13.96 10.07 17.81
N ASP A 69 13.93 8.91 18.46
CA ASP A 69 14.96 8.46 19.43
C ASP A 69 15.93 7.44 18.79
N GLY A 70 15.78 7.16 17.47
CA GLY A 70 16.60 6.23 16.70
C GLY A 70 16.19 4.75 16.84
N ASN A 71 15.04 4.44 17.48
CA ASN A 71 14.55 3.07 17.57
C ASN A 71 13.84 2.66 16.29
N TYR A 72 14.25 1.52 15.73
CA TYR A 72 13.63 0.96 14.52
C TYR A 72 12.35 0.19 14.84
N GLU A 73 11.33 0.39 14.01
CA GLU A 73 10.13 -0.46 13.95
C GLU A 73 9.84 -0.86 12.51
N ASP A 74 9.26 -2.06 12.35
CA ASP A 74 8.70 -2.52 11.09
C ASP A 74 7.31 -1.90 10.92
N VAL A 75 7.21 -0.93 9.99
CA VAL A 75 6.01 -0.09 9.83
C VAL A 75 5.01 -0.62 8.80
N VAL A 76 5.20 -1.84 8.27
CA VAL A 76 4.23 -2.48 7.37
C VAL A 76 3.73 -3.79 7.96
N LEU A 77 2.45 -4.10 7.72
CA LEU A 77 1.89 -5.41 8.05
C LEU A 77 2.30 -6.45 7.02
N GLY A 78 2.58 -7.66 7.48
CA GLY A 78 2.99 -8.77 6.60
C GLY A 78 2.91 -10.11 7.30
N TYR A 79 3.35 -11.15 6.58
CA TYR A 79 3.52 -12.50 7.14
C TYR A 79 5.00 -12.86 7.22
N ASP A 80 5.32 -13.78 8.13
CA ASP A 80 6.68 -14.23 8.42
C ASP A 80 7.17 -15.38 7.54
N SER A 81 6.32 -15.88 6.62
CA SER A 81 6.66 -16.94 5.68
C SER A 81 5.86 -16.86 4.38
N ILE A 82 6.44 -17.39 3.32
CA ILE A 82 5.82 -17.44 2.00
C ILE A 82 4.55 -18.27 1.96
N ASP A 83 4.47 -19.36 2.75
CA ASP A 83 3.29 -20.23 2.79
C ASP A 83 2.01 -19.51 3.17
N LYS A 84 2.11 -18.51 4.05
CA LYS A 84 0.93 -17.70 4.47
C LYS A 84 0.41 -16.84 3.34
N TYR A 85 1.27 -16.36 2.45
CA TYR A 85 0.87 -15.58 1.26
C TYR A 85 0.31 -16.48 0.16
N VAL A 86 0.98 -17.56 -0.18
CA VAL A 86 0.57 -18.50 -1.25
C VAL A 86 -0.75 -19.18 -0.91
N ASN A 87 -0.92 -19.61 0.34
CA ASN A 87 -2.14 -20.27 0.81
C ASN A 87 -3.26 -19.29 1.19
N ASN A 88 -2.99 -17.97 1.10
CA ASN A 88 -3.97 -16.91 1.37
C ASN A 88 -4.73 -17.13 2.70
N THR A 89 -3.99 -17.29 3.80
CA THR A 89 -4.55 -17.66 5.11
C THR A 89 -5.21 -16.49 5.86
N GLY A 90 -5.24 -15.29 5.27
CA GLY A 90 -5.79 -14.08 5.89
C GLY A 90 -6.03 -12.96 4.90
N GLU A 91 -5.41 -11.78 5.11
CA GLU A 91 -5.48 -10.68 4.15
C GLU A 91 -4.59 -10.99 2.94
N ARG A 92 -5.21 -11.05 1.76
CA ARG A 92 -4.56 -11.43 0.51
C ARG A 92 -3.56 -10.38 0.02
N PHE A 93 -3.86 -9.09 0.22
CA PHE A 93 -3.16 -8.01 -0.48
C PHE A 93 -2.01 -7.37 0.31
N LEU A 94 -1.63 -7.93 1.47
CA LEU A 94 -0.53 -7.39 2.29
C LEU A 94 0.74 -7.18 1.46
N GLY A 95 1.14 -5.90 1.34
CA GLY A 95 2.34 -5.45 0.65
C GLY A 95 2.41 -5.69 -0.85
N ALA A 96 1.31 -6.15 -1.48
CA ALA A 96 1.29 -6.64 -2.85
C ALA A 96 1.28 -5.54 -3.91
N VAL A 97 1.74 -5.90 -5.11
CA VAL A 97 1.36 -5.21 -6.34
C VAL A 97 -0.02 -5.66 -6.74
N VAL A 98 -0.96 -4.73 -6.88
CA VAL A 98 -2.33 -5.01 -7.28
C VAL A 98 -2.59 -4.52 -8.71
N GLY A 99 -3.24 -5.37 -9.49
CA GLY A 99 -3.45 -5.16 -10.92
C GLY A 99 -3.71 -6.47 -11.67
N PRO A 100 -3.83 -6.42 -13.03
CA PRO A 100 -3.66 -5.29 -13.97
C PRO A 100 -4.62 -4.13 -13.78
N PHE A 101 -5.75 -4.31 -13.08
CA PHE A 101 -6.67 -3.26 -12.70
C PHE A 101 -6.85 -3.25 -11.17
N ALA A 102 -6.20 -2.28 -10.50
CA ALA A 102 -6.32 -2.04 -9.08
C ALA A 102 -7.72 -1.55 -8.72
N ASN A 103 -8.15 -1.85 -7.49
CA ASN A 103 -9.47 -1.59 -6.98
C ASN A 103 -10.58 -2.36 -7.76
N ARG A 104 -11.82 -1.89 -7.77
CA ARG A 104 -13.00 -2.64 -8.24
C ARG A 104 -13.38 -2.34 -9.69
N ILE A 105 -13.97 -3.36 -10.33
CA ILE A 105 -14.71 -3.27 -11.59
C ILE A 105 -16.11 -3.79 -11.29
N ALA A 106 -17.13 -2.97 -11.56
CA ALA A 106 -18.53 -3.27 -11.31
C ALA A 106 -18.97 -4.53 -12.10
N ASP A 107 -19.67 -5.41 -11.40
CA ASP A 107 -20.18 -6.68 -11.96
C ASP A 107 -19.13 -7.54 -12.67
N GLY A 108 -17.84 -7.23 -12.51
CA GLY A 108 -16.74 -7.92 -13.19
C GLY A 108 -16.84 -7.82 -14.71
N THR A 109 -17.19 -6.64 -15.24
CA THR A 109 -17.34 -6.48 -16.69
C THR A 109 -16.98 -5.06 -17.13
N TYR A 110 -16.46 -4.95 -18.36
CA TYR A 110 -16.34 -3.70 -19.10
C TYR A 110 -16.40 -3.95 -20.62
N THR A 111 -16.49 -2.87 -21.38
CA THR A 111 -16.54 -2.93 -22.85
C THR A 111 -15.37 -2.16 -23.46
N ILE A 112 -14.66 -2.76 -24.43
CA ILE A 112 -13.65 -2.07 -25.26
C ILE A 112 -14.08 -2.19 -26.73
N ASP A 113 -14.20 -1.08 -27.42
CA ASP A 113 -14.55 -1.01 -28.87
C ASP A 113 -15.78 -1.86 -29.22
N GLY A 114 -16.79 -1.88 -28.32
CA GLY A 114 -18.04 -2.62 -28.49
C GLY A 114 -17.97 -4.11 -28.14
N VAL A 115 -16.83 -4.61 -27.69
CA VAL A 115 -16.67 -6.00 -27.24
C VAL A 115 -16.71 -6.02 -25.69
N ALA A 116 -17.64 -6.80 -25.13
CA ALA A 116 -17.75 -6.99 -23.70
C ALA A 116 -16.74 -8.05 -23.21
N TYR A 117 -16.12 -7.77 -22.05
CA TYR A 117 -15.21 -8.66 -21.33
C TYR A 117 -15.75 -8.95 -19.94
N GLU A 118 -15.68 -10.21 -19.51
CA GLU A 118 -16.14 -10.66 -18.19
C GLU A 118 -14.97 -11.22 -17.38
N PHE A 119 -14.98 -10.94 -16.09
CA PHE A 119 -13.92 -11.27 -15.13
C PHE A 119 -14.46 -12.02 -13.93
N PRO A 120 -13.64 -12.84 -13.25
CA PRO A 120 -14.02 -13.49 -12.00
C PRO A 120 -14.45 -12.47 -10.94
N LYS A 121 -15.58 -12.76 -10.28
CA LYS A 121 -16.13 -11.95 -9.19
C LYS A 121 -15.58 -12.45 -7.87
N ASN A 122 -14.48 -11.89 -7.42
CA ASN A 122 -13.76 -12.31 -6.22
C ASN A 122 -14.08 -11.51 -4.96
N ASN A 123 -14.93 -10.46 -5.06
CA ASN A 123 -15.31 -9.62 -3.92
C ASN A 123 -16.75 -9.11 -4.05
N ASN A 124 -17.68 -9.61 -3.23
CA ASN A 124 -19.08 -9.15 -3.15
C ASN A 124 -19.77 -8.99 -4.51
N GLY A 125 -19.53 -9.90 -5.45
CA GLY A 125 -20.09 -9.84 -6.80
C GLY A 125 -19.35 -8.93 -7.78
N GLN A 126 -18.25 -8.32 -7.35
CA GLN A 126 -17.39 -7.43 -8.13
C GLN A 126 -16.03 -8.09 -8.39
N THR A 127 -15.28 -7.61 -9.38
CA THR A 127 -13.86 -7.95 -9.52
C THR A 127 -13.03 -6.95 -8.73
N LEU A 128 -12.12 -7.45 -7.90
CA LEU A 128 -11.21 -6.65 -7.07
C LEU A 128 -9.75 -6.98 -7.41
N HIS A 129 -8.92 -5.96 -7.54
CA HIS A 129 -7.46 -6.03 -7.64
C HIS A 129 -6.92 -7.05 -8.66
N GLY A 130 -7.55 -7.09 -9.84
CA GLY A 130 -7.08 -7.96 -10.91
C GLY A 130 -7.74 -9.35 -10.96
N GLY A 131 -8.64 -9.70 -10.03
CA GLY A 131 -9.37 -10.96 -10.07
C GLY A 131 -8.71 -12.10 -9.29
N LEU A 132 -8.82 -13.34 -9.77
CA LEU A 132 -8.29 -14.51 -9.06
C LEU A 132 -6.77 -14.65 -9.21
N LYS A 133 -6.26 -14.38 -10.42
CA LYS A 133 -4.84 -14.41 -10.76
C LYS A 133 -4.32 -13.01 -11.10
N GLY A 134 -4.52 -12.06 -10.17
CA GLY A 134 -3.95 -10.72 -10.25
C GLY A 134 -2.42 -10.71 -10.08
N LEU A 135 -1.80 -9.56 -10.25
CA LEU A 135 -0.35 -9.38 -10.13
C LEU A 135 0.19 -9.73 -8.73
N ASP A 136 -0.69 -9.79 -7.73
CA ASP A 136 -0.40 -10.20 -6.35
C ASP A 136 -0.25 -11.71 -6.17
N MET A 137 -0.76 -12.55 -7.09
CA MET A 137 -0.79 -14.01 -6.98
C MET A 137 0.12 -14.69 -7.99
N VAL A 138 1.13 -14.01 -8.50
CA VAL A 138 2.08 -14.52 -9.47
C VAL A 138 3.51 -14.37 -8.97
N VAL A 139 4.40 -15.22 -9.46
CA VAL A 139 5.85 -15.06 -9.27
C VAL A 139 6.37 -14.14 -10.35
N TRP A 140 6.97 -13.03 -9.94
CA TRP A 140 7.64 -12.11 -10.85
C TRP A 140 9.05 -12.58 -11.13
N ASP A 141 9.48 -12.47 -12.38
CA ASP A 141 10.86 -12.69 -12.76
C ASP A 141 11.74 -11.54 -12.25
N VAL A 142 12.88 -11.89 -11.69
CA VAL A 142 13.86 -10.90 -11.22
C VAL A 142 14.79 -10.54 -12.37
N PHE A 143 14.59 -9.35 -12.93
CA PHE A 143 15.42 -8.84 -14.05
C PHE A 143 16.77 -8.31 -13.56
N ALA A 144 16.77 -7.59 -12.45
CA ALA A 144 17.98 -7.09 -11.79
C ALA A 144 17.73 -6.90 -10.29
N ALA A 145 18.77 -7.07 -9.48
CA ALA A 145 18.74 -6.82 -8.05
C ALA A 145 20.13 -6.36 -7.57
N ASP A 146 20.15 -5.33 -6.72
CA ASP A 146 21.30 -4.92 -5.92
C ASP A 146 20.86 -4.53 -4.50
N ASP A 147 21.74 -3.92 -3.70
CA ASP A 147 21.45 -3.57 -2.31
C ASP A 147 20.37 -2.49 -2.14
N SER A 148 20.03 -1.75 -3.19
CA SER A 148 19.09 -0.61 -3.16
C SER A 148 17.97 -0.72 -4.18
N THR A 149 18.09 -1.59 -5.18
CA THR A 149 17.19 -1.66 -6.33
C THR A 149 16.78 -3.10 -6.61
N LEU A 150 15.49 -3.30 -6.88
CA LEU A 150 14.94 -4.57 -7.36
C LEU A 150 14.06 -4.31 -8.57
N VAL A 151 14.42 -4.89 -9.72
CA VAL A 151 13.64 -4.81 -10.96
C VAL A 151 12.93 -6.14 -11.19
N LEU A 152 11.62 -6.11 -11.22
CA LEU A 152 10.74 -7.26 -11.42
C LEU A 152 10.00 -7.12 -12.74
N THR A 153 9.81 -8.24 -13.44
CA THR A 153 9.05 -8.29 -14.69
C THR A 153 8.02 -9.41 -14.65
N TYR A 154 6.88 -9.18 -15.28
CA TYR A 154 5.85 -10.20 -15.46
C TYR A 154 5.05 -9.94 -16.73
N THR A 155 4.78 -10.99 -17.51
CA THR A 155 3.82 -10.93 -18.61
C THR A 155 2.49 -11.55 -18.17
N HIS A 156 1.48 -10.69 -17.96
CA HIS A 156 0.10 -11.15 -17.73
C HIS A 156 -0.48 -11.65 -19.06
N PRO A 157 -0.75 -12.97 -19.22
CA PRO A 157 -1.08 -13.53 -20.52
C PRO A 157 -2.49 -13.17 -21.00
N ASP A 158 -2.65 -13.07 -22.31
CA ASP A 158 -3.95 -12.86 -22.98
C ASP A 158 -4.99 -13.87 -22.50
N GLY A 159 -6.15 -13.40 -22.12
CA GLY A 159 -7.27 -14.22 -21.63
C GLY A 159 -7.17 -14.66 -20.17
N GLN A 160 -6.09 -14.38 -19.45
CA GLN A 160 -6.03 -14.69 -18.01
C GLN A 160 -7.10 -13.90 -17.25
N ASP A 161 -7.94 -14.63 -16.50
CA ASP A 161 -9.14 -14.06 -15.84
C ASP A 161 -10.03 -13.23 -16.80
N GLY A 162 -10.05 -13.57 -18.11
CA GLY A 162 -10.87 -12.90 -19.12
C GLY A 162 -10.29 -11.59 -19.67
N LYS A 163 -9.13 -11.13 -19.22
CA LYS A 163 -8.54 -9.87 -19.66
C LYS A 163 -7.89 -9.99 -21.04
N PRO A 164 -8.14 -9.02 -21.96
CA PRO A 164 -7.55 -9.06 -23.29
C PRO A 164 -6.09 -8.61 -23.29
N GLY A 165 -5.30 -9.24 -24.16
CA GLY A 165 -3.92 -8.89 -24.47
C GLY A 165 -2.90 -9.48 -23.52
N ASN A 166 -1.70 -9.73 -24.07
CA ASN A 166 -0.51 -9.92 -23.24
C ASN A 166 -0.06 -8.55 -22.72
N LEU A 167 -0.01 -8.40 -21.41
CA LEU A 167 0.44 -7.19 -20.76
C LEU A 167 1.82 -7.44 -20.15
N GLU A 168 2.87 -6.85 -20.75
CA GLU A 168 4.22 -6.87 -20.20
C GLU A 168 4.37 -5.77 -19.18
N VAL A 169 4.72 -6.13 -17.95
CA VAL A 169 4.88 -5.19 -16.84
C VAL A 169 6.31 -5.23 -16.33
N PHE A 170 6.92 -4.06 -16.21
CA PHE A 170 8.17 -3.82 -15.49
C PHE A 170 7.86 -3.01 -14.24
N MET A 171 8.41 -3.43 -13.13
CA MET A 171 8.33 -2.71 -11.87
C MET A 171 9.69 -2.59 -11.25
N THR A 172 10.06 -1.37 -10.83
CA THR A 172 11.32 -1.10 -10.13
C THR A 172 11.03 -0.57 -8.74
N TYR A 173 11.57 -1.23 -7.73
CA TYR A 173 11.68 -0.72 -6.37
C TYR A 173 13.06 -0.13 -6.16
N THR A 174 13.14 1.12 -5.68
CA THR A 174 14.40 1.78 -5.34
C THR A 174 14.34 2.40 -3.95
N MET A 175 15.34 2.08 -3.13
CA MET A 175 15.57 2.72 -1.83
C MET A 175 16.64 3.78 -2.00
N THR A 176 16.31 5.07 -1.78
CA THR A 176 17.25 6.17 -1.96
C THR A 176 17.96 6.57 -0.67
N SER A 177 19.09 7.30 -0.79
CA SER A 177 19.78 7.90 0.36
C SER A 177 18.96 8.95 1.11
N ASP A 178 17.87 9.44 0.53
CA ASP A 178 17.00 10.47 1.09
C ASP A 178 15.79 9.89 1.83
N ASN A 179 15.88 8.60 2.24
CA ASN A 179 14.83 7.85 2.91
C ASN A 179 13.54 7.72 2.08
N GLU A 180 13.69 7.47 0.78
CA GLU A 180 12.57 7.25 -0.12
C GLU A 180 12.49 5.78 -0.53
N PHE A 181 11.30 5.22 -0.46
CA PHE A 181 10.88 4.00 -1.14
C PHE A 181 10.14 4.40 -2.41
N LYS A 182 10.80 4.24 -3.55
CA LYS A 182 10.27 4.57 -4.88
C LYS A 182 9.76 3.33 -5.59
N ILE A 183 8.65 3.50 -6.29
CA ILE A 183 8.02 2.48 -7.13
C ILE A 183 7.79 3.09 -8.51
N ASP A 184 8.39 2.49 -9.52
CA ASP A 184 8.22 2.89 -10.90
C ASP A 184 7.62 1.71 -11.67
N TYR A 185 6.44 1.90 -12.27
CA TYR A 185 5.79 0.93 -13.14
C TYR A 185 5.87 1.40 -14.60
N MET A 186 6.09 0.43 -15.49
CA MET A 186 5.95 0.58 -16.92
C MET A 186 5.21 -0.65 -17.46
N ALA A 187 4.26 -0.45 -18.39
CA ALA A 187 3.61 -1.58 -19.04
C ALA A 187 3.28 -1.29 -20.50
N GLN A 188 3.28 -2.35 -21.31
CA GLN A 188 2.89 -2.36 -22.73
C GLN A 188 1.99 -3.55 -23.02
N THR A 189 1.18 -3.44 -24.06
CA THR A 189 0.23 -4.49 -24.44
C THR A 189 0.20 -4.74 -25.95
N ASP A 190 -0.15 -5.97 -26.36
CA ASP A 190 -0.39 -6.34 -27.76
C ASP A 190 -1.86 -6.21 -28.21
N LYS A 191 -2.80 -5.98 -27.24
CA LYS A 191 -4.23 -5.70 -27.51
C LYS A 191 -4.73 -4.60 -26.57
N ALA A 192 -5.77 -3.89 -27.01
CA ALA A 192 -6.41 -2.88 -26.14
C ALA A 192 -6.91 -3.52 -24.84
N THR A 193 -6.48 -2.95 -23.71
CA THR A 193 -6.83 -3.42 -22.36
C THR A 193 -6.87 -2.25 -21.38
N HIS A 194 -7.55 -2.40 -20.25
CA HIS A 194 -7.52 -1.41 -19.18
C HIS A 194 -6.43 -1.73 -18.18
N VAL A 195 -5.59 -0.73 -17.84
CA VAL A 195 -4.47 -0.85 -16.91
C VAL A 195 -4.57 0.19 -15.80
N ASN A 196 -4.50 -0.27 -14.58
CA ASN A 196 -4.41 0.53 -13.36
C ASN A 196 -3.65 -0.30 -12.33
N ILE A 197 -2.35 -0.10 -12.19
CA ILE A 197 -1.50 -0.86 -11.27
C ILE A 197 -1.29 -0.01 -10.02
N SER A 198 -1.28 -0.62 -8.84
CA SER A 198 -1.01 0.08 -7.58
C SER A 198 -0.22 -0.79 -6.61
N HIS A 199 0.25 -0.18 -5.51
CA HIS A 199 0.95 -0.83 -4.41
C HIS A 199 0.08 -0.85 -3.16
N HIS A 200 0.00 -2.00 -2.49
CA HIS A 200 -0.93 -2.21 -1.38
C HIS A 200 -0.21 -2.54 -0.05
N SER A 201 0.82 -1.74 0.31
CA SER A 201 1.38 -1.83 1.66
C SER A 201 0.38 -1.30 2.70
N PHE A 202 0.29 -2.01 3.80
CA PHE A 202 -0.51 -1.65 4.97
C PHE A 202 0.43 -1.06 6.02
N PHE A 203 0.44 0.26 6.17
CA PHE A 203 1.34 0.97 7.07
C PHE A 203 0.74 1.13 8.47
N ASN A 204 1.60 1.02 9.48
CA ASN A 204 1.35 1.53 10.83
C ASN A 204 2.64 2.17 11.35
N LEU A 205 2.70 3.48 11.46
CA LEU A 205 3.93 4.18 11.85
C LEU A 205 4.32 3.96 13.32
N LYS A 206 3.44 3.35 14.14
CA LYS A 206 3.82 2.82 15.47
C LYS A 206 4.60 1.49 15.38
N GLY A 207 4.58 0.84 14.21
CA GLY A 207 5.04 -0.52 13.97
C GLY A 207 3.89 -1.54 13.96
N GLU A 208 4.09 -2.65 13.24
CA GLU A 208 3.10 -3.73 13.12
C GLU A 208 2.62 -4.22 14.49
N GLY A 209 1.28 -4.28 14.69
CA GLY A 209 0.64 -4.78 15.91
C GLY A 209 0.77 -3.87 17.14
N ASN A 210 1.23 -2.63 16.98
CA ASN A 210 1.37 -1.66 18.07
C ASN A 210 0.12 -0.76 18.23
N GLY A 211 -1.06 -1.30 17.93
CA GLY A 211 -2.36 -0.66 18.14
C GLY A 211 -2.90 0.06 16.91
N THR A 212 -4.00 0.78 17.11
CA THR A 212 -4.75 1.40 16.01
C THR A 212 -4.05 2.61 15.41
N ILE A 213 -4.47 2.95 14.18
CA ILE A 213 -4.01 4.14 13.45
C ILE A 213 -4.86 5.39 13.76
N ASN A 214 -5.80 5.31 14.70
CA ASN A 214 -6.80 6.37 14.92
C ASN A 214 -6.19 7.71 15.35
N ASP A 215 -5.01 7.70 15.96
CA ASP A 215 -4.26 8.89 16.40
C ASP A 215 -3.17 9.33 15.41
N HIS A 216 -2.97 8.60 14.30
CA HIS A 216 -2.14 9.11 13.21
C HIS A 216 -2.83 10.32 12.58
N GLU A 217 -2.08 11.37 12.34
CA GLU A 217 -2.56 12.56 11.64
C GLU A 217 -2.37 12.39 10.14
N LEU A 218 -3.50 12.37 9.40
CA LEU A 218 -3.53 12.21 7.96
C LEU A 218 -3.82 13.54 7.28
N TYR A 219 -3.07 13.85 6.23
CA TYR A 219 -3.33 14.88 5.25
C TYR A 219 -3.51 14.24 3.87
N ILE A 220 -4.50 14.69 3.08
CA ILE A 220 -4.68 14.30 1.67
C ILE A 220 -4.91 15.58 0.86
N ASN A 221 -4.12 15.76 -0.21
CA ASN A 221 -4.23 16.90 -1.14
C ASN A 221 -5.38 16.68 -2.13
N ALA A 222 -6.62 16.69 -1.63
CA ALA A 222 -7.79 16.42 -2.43
C ALA A 222 -9.03 17.16 -1.90
N SER A 223 -9.75 17.85 -2.78
CA SER A 223 -11.03 18.52 -2.48
C SER A 223 -12.25 17.64 -2.76
N SER A 224 -12.08 16.44 -3.32
CA SER A 224 -13.18 15.57 -3.72
C SER A 224 -12.86 14.09 -3.52
N ILE A 225 -13.94 13.28 -3.42
CA ILE A 225 -13.89 11.81 -3.45
C ILE A 225 -14.80 11.28 -4.57
N THR A 226 -14.64 10.00 -4.91
CA THR A 226 -15.64 9.24 -5.67
C THR A 226 -16.50 8.46 -4.69
N PRO A 227 -17.77 8.90 -4.40
CA PRO A 227 -18.65 8.20 -3.47
C PRO A 227 -18.97 6.80 -3.93
N VAL A 228 -19.12 5.88 -2.97
CA VAL A 228 -19.33 4.45 -3.22
C VAL A 228 -20.67 3.96 -2.66
N ASN A 229 -21.21 2.91 -3.26
CA ASN A 229 -22.35 2.17 -2.76
C ASN A 229 -21.94 1.13 -1.70
N GLN A 230 -22.90 0.33 -1.21
CA GLN A 230 -22.68 -0.68 -0.17
C GLN A 230 -21.74 -1.84 -0.55
N VAL A 231 -21.45 -2.02 -1.84
CA VAL A 231 -20.47 -2.99 -2.34
C VAL A 231 -19.19 -2.32 -2.83
N LEU A 232 -19.00 -1.04 -2.44
CA LEU A 232 -17.81 -0.22 -2.67
C LEU A 232 -17.52 0.05 -4.16
N ILE A 233 -18.57 0.11 -4.99
CA ILE A 233 -18.49 0.56 -6.39
C ILE A 233 -18.79 2.05 -6.45
N PRO A 234 -17.97 2.87 -7.14
CA PRO A 234 -18.23 4.28 -7.35
C PRO A 234 -19.57 4.55 -8.03
N SER A 235 -20.25 5.60 -7.61
CA SER A 235 -21.51 6.03 -8.24
C SER A 235 -21.31 6.75 -9.59
N GLY A 236 -20.06 7.09 -9.94
CA GLY A 236 -19.73 7.97 -11.07
C GLY A 236 -19.72 9.46 -10.71
N GLU A 237 -20.15 9.82 -9.51
CA GLU A 237 -20.07 11.17 -8.98
C GLU A 237 -18.65 11.50 -8.50
N ILE A 238 -18.29 12.81 -8.57
CA ILE A 238 -17.13 13.38 -7.89
C ILE A 238 -17.69 14.39 -6.89
N ALA A 239 -17.62 14.05 -5.59
CA ALA A 239 -18.26 14.81 -4.53
C ALA A 239 -17.25 15.62 -3.71
N ASP A 240 -17.59 16.88 -3.43
CA ASP A 240 -16.80 17.79 -2.57
C ASP A 240 -16.73 17.25 -1.14
N VAL A 241 -15.53 17.27 -0.55
CA VAL A 241 -15.29 16.82 0.83
C VAL A 241 -15.54 17.89 1.89
N THR A 242 -15.75 19.16 1.50
CA THR A 242 -15.87 20.29 2.41
C THR A 242 -16.96 20.09 3.46
N GLY A 243 -16.59 20.14 4.74
CA GLY A 243 -17.51 19.95 5.86
C GLY A 243 -17.99 18.51 6.08
N THR A 244 -17.34 17.53 5.44
CA THR A 244 -17.62 16.11 5.62
C THR A 244 -16.49 15.43 6.42
N PRO A 245 -16.67 14.20 6.92
CA PRO A 245 -15.60 13.40 7.53
C PRO A 245 -14.38 13.18 6.62
N PHE A 246 -14.57 13.30 5.31
CA PHE A 246 -13.55 13.02 4.27
C PHE A 246 -12.63 14.22 3.98
N ASP A 247 -12.82 15.35 4.63
CA ASP A 247 -11.96 16.53 4.46
C ASP A 247 -10.66 16.38 5.25
N PHE A 248 -9.60 15.94 4.57
CA PHE A 248 -8.23 15.82 5.08
C PHE A 248 -7.27 16.86 4.52
N ARG A 249 -7.78 17.96 3.93
CA ARG A 249 -6.94 19.08 3.43
C ARG A 249 -6.22 19.85 4.55
N ALA A 250 -6.70 19.73 5.78
CA ALA A 250 -5.95 20.06 6.98
C ALA A 250 -5.66 18.74 7.73
N ALA A 251 -4.40 18.51 8.07
CA ALA A 251 -4.03 17.28 8.79
C ALA A 251 -4.85 17.13 10.08
N LYS A 252 -5.45 15.97 10.27
CA LYS A 252 -6.22 15.63 11.47
C LYS A 252 -6.04 14.17 11.83
N ALA A 253 -6.26 13.81 13.10
CA ALA A 253 -6.24 12.42 13.53
C ALA A 253 -7.32 11.61 12.79
N ILE A 254 -6.96 10.45 12.26
CA ILE A 254 -7.86 9.58 11.48
C ILE A 254 -9.13 9.25 12.26
N GLY A 255 -9.01 9.05 13.58
CA GLY A 255 -10.14 8.72 14.43
C GLY A 255 -11.14 9.86 14.67
N THR A 256 -10.82 11.11 14.31
CA THR A 256 -11.62 12.30 14.69
C THR A 256 -13.09 12.22 14.26
N ASP A 257 -13.33 11.76 13.04
CA ASP A 257 -14.66 11.81 12.43
C ASP A 257 -15.27 10.43 12.16
N LEU A 258 -14.60 9.33 12.57
CA LEU A 258 -15.03 7.95 12.27
C LEU A 258 -16.39 7.56 12.84
N ASP A 259 -16.82 8.21 13.91
CA ASP A 259 -18.09 7.93 14.58
C ASP A 259 -19.23 8.87 14.12
N GLN A 260 -18.99 9.72 13.11
CA GLN A 260 -20.03 10.57 12.55
C GLN A 260 -21.06 9.75 11.76
N GLU A 261 -22.33 10.15 11.86
CA GLU A 261 -23.42 9.62 11.04
C GLU A 261 -23.23 10.07 9.58
N ASN A 262 -22.61 9.22 8.79
CA ASN A 262 -22.33 9.47 7.38
C ASN A 262 -22.50 8.19 6.55
N GLU A 263 -23.19 8.29 5.40
CA GLU A 263 -23.46 7.14 4.53
C GLU A 263 -22.18 6.50 3.99
N GLN A 264 -21.21 7.32 3.56
CA GLN A 264 -19.96 6.83 3.02
C GLN A 264 -19.11 6.11 4.07
N LEU A 265 -19.05 6.60 5.31
CA LEU A 265 -18.43 5.89 6.42
C LEU A 265 -19.11 4.54 6.71
N ARG A 266 -20.45 4.45 6.60
CA ARG A 266 -21.18 3.19 6.74
C ARG A 266 -20.86 2.22 5.62
N ASN A 267 -20.80 2.70 4.36
CA ASN A 267 -20.50 1.87 3.18
C ASN A 267 -19.08 1.28 3.26
N GLY A 268 -18.09 2.06 3.69
CA GLY A 268 -16.69 1.64 3.84
C GLY A 268 -16.38 0.90 5.14
N GLY A 269 -17.31 0.86 6.11
CA GLY A 269 -17.00 0.44 7.48
C GLY A 269 -16.02 1.36 8.22
N GLY A 270 -15.81 2.56 7.68
CA GLY A 270 -14.83 3.58 7.95
C GLY A 270 -14.32 4.18 6.65
N TYR A 271 -13.05 4.53 6.56
CA TYR A 271 -12.45 5.01 5.33
C TYR A 271 -12.03 3.83 4.43
N ASP A 272 -12.61 3.74 3.25
CA ASP A 272 -12.23 2.87 2.13
C ASP A 272 -12.69 3.54 0.83
N HIS A 273 -12.06 4.66 0.49
CA HIS A 273 -12.52 5.54 -0.58
C HIS A 273 -11.35 6.03 -1.43
N ASN A 274 -11.67 6.50 -2.63
CA ASN A 274 -10.76 7.11 -3.56
C ASN A 274 -10.89 8.64 -3.49
N TRP A 275 -9.80 9.33 -3.14
CA TRP A 275 -9.66 10.78 -3.17
C TRP A 275 -9.14 11.23 -4.53
N VAL A 276 -9.83 12.21 -5.12
CA VAL A 276 -9.44 12.88 -6.37
C VAL A 276 -8.44 13.98 -6.02
N LEU A 277 -7.18 13.79 -6.40
CA LEU A 277 -6.08 14.68 -6.05
C LEU A 277 -6.20 16.04 -6.74
N ASP A 278 -5.94 17.12 -6.00
CA ASP A 278 -5.90 18.51 -6.50
C ASP A 278 -4.54 18.75 -7.19
N ARG A 279 -4.44 18.27 -8.45
CA ARG A 279 -3.21 18.32 -9.24
C ARG A 279 -2.94 19.74 -9.77
N GLN A 280 -1.71 20.26 -9.56
CA GLN A 280 -1.25 21.52 -10.15
C GLN A 280 -0.78 21.31 -11.58
N THR A 281 -0.07 20.20 -11.81
CA THR A 281 0.52 19.83 -13.09
C THR A 281 0.19 18.37 -13.37
N PRO A 282 -0.63 18.08 -14.39
CA PRO A 282 -0.89 16.70 -14.79
C PRO A 282 0.41 15.93 -15.07
N ASP A 283 0.41 14.64 -14.73
CA ASP A 283 1.51 13.69 -15.02
C ASP A 283 2.87 14.04 -14.40
N GLN A 284 2.93 14.94 -13.41
CA GLN A 284 4.14 15.21 -12.63
C GLN A 284 4.01 14.69 -11.20
N MET A 285 5.15 14.38 -10.59
CA MET A 285 5.21 13.96 -9.19
C MET A 285 4.83 15.11 -8.27
N GLU A 286 3.74 14.96 -7.52
CA GLU A 286 3.26 15.92 -6.53
C GLU A 286 2.91 15.23 -5.21
N LEU A 287 2.93 15.97 -4.10
CA LEU A 287 2.50 15.48 -2.80
C LEU A 287 1.00 15.14 -2.85
N ALA A 288 0.69 13.87 -2.66
CA ALA A 288 -0.69 13.36 -2.60
C ALA A 288 -1.22 13.29 -1.16
N ALA A 289 -0.41 12.79 -0.24
CA ALA A 289 -0.81 12.58 1.15
C ALA A 289 0.39 12.63 2.10
N SER A 290 0.13 12.82 3.38
CA SER A 290 1.13 12.57 4.42
C SER A 290 0.49 11.99 5.69
N VAL A 291 1.26 11.19 6.42
CA VAL A 291 0.87 10.56 7.69
C VAL A 291 1.91 10.88 8.74
N TYR A 292 1.48 11.36 9.89
CA TYR A 292 2.31 11.62 11.06
C TYR A 292 1.87 10.79 12.26
N GLU A 293 2.79 10.12 12.93
CA GLU A 293 2.54 9.43 14.20
C GLU A 293 3.19 10.20 15.35
N PRO A 294 2.38 10.84 16.23
CA PRO A 294 2.88 11.80 17.19
C PRO A 294 3.79 11.21 18.29
N ALA A 295 3.60 9.95 18.68
CA ALA A 295 4.36 9.34 19.77
C ALA A 295 5.80 9.01 19.34
N SER A 296 5.97 8.40 18.18
CA SER A 296 7.28 8.05 17.62
C SER A 296 7.95 9.21 16.88
N GLY A 297 7.16 10.18 16.41
CA GLY A 297 7.63 11.23 15.52
C GLY A 297 7.80 10.80 14.07
N ARG A 298 7.45 9.53 13.69
CA ARG A 298 7.56 9.07 12.30
C ARG A 298 6.61 9.82 11.42
N PHE A 299 7.12 10.24 10.27
CA PHE A 299 6.39 10.98 9.26
C PHE A 299 6.62 10.35 7.89
N MET A 300 5.53 10.06 7.18
CA MET A 300 5.55 9.53 5.82
C MET A 300 4.83 10.49 4.89
N GLU A 301 5.47 10.82 3.77
CA GLU A 301 4.89 11.59 2.67
C GLU A 301 4.71 10.66 1.46
N VAL A 302 3.62 10.82 0.73
CA VAL A 302 3.32 10.05 -0.49
C VAL A 302 3.26 11.01 -1.67
N TYR A 303 4.15 10.80 -2.65
CA TYR A 303 4.17 11.55 -3.89
C TYR A 303 3.79 10.63 -5.06
N THR A 304 3.08 11.17 -6.04
CA THR A 304 2.68 10.42 -7.24
C THR A 304 2.39 11.32 -8.42
N ASP A 305 2.44 10.76 -9.63
CA ASP A 305 1.94 11.33 -10.88
C ASP A 305 0.48 10.92 -11.16
N GLN A 306 -0.11 10.04 -10.34
CA GLN A 306 -1.47 9.54 -10.55
C GLN A 306 -2.55 10.55 -10.13
N PRO A 307 -3.76 10.48 -10.73
CA PRO A 307 -4.83 11.45 -10.47
C PRO A 307 -5.56 11.24 -9.14
N ALA A 308 -5.34 10.12 -8.46
CA ALA A 308 -6.04 9.80 -7.23
C ALA A 308 -5.22 8.94 -6.26
N ILE A 309 -5.74 8.85 -5.04
CA ILE A 309 -5.22 7.98 -3.99
C ILE A 309 -6.39 7.32 -3.25
N GLN A 310 -6.35 5.99 -3.11
CA GLN A 310 -7.23 5.27 -2.19
C GLN A 310 -6.65 5.35 -0.79
N PHE A 311 -7.50 5.68 0.19
CA PHE A 311 -7.20 5.49 1.60
C PHE A 311 -8.11 4.41 2.17
N TYR A 312 -7.51 3.30 2.65
CA TYR A 312 -8.17 2.22 3.36
C TYR A 312 -7.63 2.13 4.79
N GLY A 313 -8.53 2.18 5.77
CA GLY A 313 -8.22 2.27 7.20
C GLY A 313 -8.17 0.92 7.94
N GLY A 314 -7.95 -0.22 7.27
CA GLY A 314 -7.87 -1.53 7.91
C GLY A 314 -9.20 -2.00 8.53
N ASN A 315 -10.34 -1.62 7.94
CA ASN A 315 -11.67 -1.81 8.51
C ASN A 315 -12.14 -3.27 8.54
N PHE A 316 -11.51 -4.18 7.77
CA PHE A 316 -11.96 -5.57 7.64
C PHE A 316 -11.05 -6.57 8.36
N PHE A 317 -10.01 -6.14 9.03
CA PHE A 317 -9.20 -6.99 9.90
C PHE A 317 -9.99 -7.41 11.15
N ASN A 318 -9.91 -8.71 11.50
CA ASN A 318 -10.69 -9.31 12.57
C ASN A 318 -9.86 -9.94 13.70
N GLY A 319 -8.52 -9.79 13.65
CA GLY A 319 -7.60 -10.35 14.63
C GLY A 319 -7.32 -11.86 14.47
N ILE A 320 -7.85 -12.51 13.43
CA ILE A 320 -7.62 -13.94 13.19
C ILE A 320 -6.29 -14.18 12.46
N PRO A 321 -5.97 -13.45 11.36
CA PRO A 321 -4.66 -13.60 10.70
C PRO A 321 -3.54 -13.16 11.63
N VAL A 322 -2.53 -14.03 11.79
CA VAL A 322 -1.35 -13.72 12.59
C VAL A 322 -0.21 -13.32 11.65
N GLY A 323 0.20 -12.07 11.78
CA GLY A 323 1.31 -11.47 11.04
C GLY A 323 2.68 -11.88 11.55
N LYS A 324 3.66 -11.02 11.29
CA LYS A 324 5.04 -11.17 11.79
C LYS A 324 5.07 -11.05 13.32
N TYR A 325 6.10 -11.59 13.92
CA TYR A 325 6.35 -11.50 15.38
C TYR A 325 5.21 -12.05 16.25
N GLY A 326 4.35 -12.93 15.69
CA GLY A 326 3.19 -13.48 16.40
C GLY A 326 2.07 -12.46 16.69
N ARG A 327 2.06 -11.32 15.99
CA ARG A 327 1.09 -10.24 16.18
C ARG A 327 -0.12 -10.41 15.27
N PRO A 328 -1.36 -10.50 15.79
CA PRO A 328 -2.55 -10.60 14.96
C PRO A 328 -2.88 -9.26 14.32
N HIS A 329 -3.38 -9.28 13.07
CA HIS A 329 -3.86 -8.08 12.37
C HIS A 329 -5.28 -7.76 12.83
N ARG A 330 -5.47 -6.63 13.50
CA ARG A 330 -6.74 -6.23 14.09
C ARG A 330 -7.36 -5.03 13.37
N PHE A 331 -8.65 -4.84 13.64
CA PHE A 331 -9.44 -3.72 13.18
C PHE A 331 -8.74 -2.37 13.39
N ARG A 332 -8.59 -1.59 12.31
CA ARG A 332 -7.97 -0.25 12.30
C ARG A 332 -6.52 -0.20 12.79
N GLU A 333 -5.75 -1.25 12.57
CA GLU A 333 -4.31 -1.27 12.87
C GLU A 333 -3.43 -0.93 11.68
N SER A 334 -4.01 -0.47 10.54
CA SER A 334 -3.23 -0.13 9.35
C SER A 334 -3.88 0.89 8.44
N ILE A 335 -3.02 1.54 7.63
CA ILE A 335 -3.35 2.46 6.57
C ILE A 335 -2.82 1.89 5.26
N ALA A 336 -3.67 1.70 4.24
CA ALA A 336 -3.21 1.58 2.87
C ALA A 336 -3.44 2.92 2.15
N LEU A 337 -2.41 3.40 1.44
CA LEU A 337 -2.43 4.60 0.61
C LEU A 337 -1.99 4.19 -0.80
N GLU A 338 -2.98 3.91 -1.65
CA GLU A 338 -2.79 3.34 -2.97
C GLU A 338 -2.93 4.44 -4.02
N THR A 339 -1.81 4.89 -4.58
CA THR A 339 -1.83 5.84 -5.71
C THR A 339 -2.33 5.12 -6.95
N GLN A 340 -3.32 5.69 -7.64
CA GLN A 340 -4.05 4.97 -8.70
C GLN A 340 -4.84 5.90 -9.61
N LYS A 341 -5.40 5.35 -10.69
CA LYS A 341 -6.55 5.92 -11.39
C LYS A 341 -7.83 5.52 -10.63
N TYR A 342 -8.97 6.16 -10.96
CA TYR A 342 -10.20 5.94 -10.19
C TYR A 342 -10.71 4.49 -10.34
N PRO A 343 -11.27 3.92 -9.27
CA PRO A 343 -11.93 2.62 -9.34
C PRO A 343 -13.07 2.63 -10.38
N ASP A 344 -13.31 1.49 -10.99
CA ASP A 344 -14.37 1.27 -11.99
C ASP A 344 -14.36 2.22 -13.21
N THR A 345 -13.23 2.89 -13.46
CA THR A 345 -13.06 3.83 -14.61
C THR A 345 -13.57 3.27 -15.95
N PRO A 346 -13.36 1.98 -16.31
CA PRO A 346 -13.85 1.46 -17.57
C PRO A 346 -15.37 1.61 -17.80
N ASN A 347 -16.14 1.76 -16.72
CA ASN A 347 -17.60 1.88 -16.73
C ASN A 347 -18.11 3.33 -16.55
N HIS A 348 -17.19 4.32 -16.47
CA HIS A 348 -17.52 5.74 -16.24
C HIS A 348 -16.80 6.64 -17.26
N GLU A 349 -17.52 7.16 -18.23
CA GLU A 349 -16.97 8.01 -19.31
C GLU A 349 -16.38 9.35 -18.79
N ASN A 350 -16.83 9.84 -17.64
CA ASN A 350 -16.34 11.05 -17.01
C ASN A 350 -15.08 10.87 -16.16
N PHE A 351 -14.61 9.62 -15.99
CA PHE A 351 -13.38 9.34 -15.26
C PHE A 351 -12.16 9.33 -16.20
N PRO A 352 -10.94 9.61 -15.69
CA PRO A 352 -9.72 9.55 -16.50
C PRO A 352 -9.50 8.17 -17.09
N SER A 353 -9.27 8.08 -18.42
CA SER A 353 -9.13 6.79 -19.10
C SER A 353 -8.00 5.93 -18.53
N THR A 354 -8.29 4.62 -18.42
CA THR A 354 -7.31 3.57 -18.09
C THR A 354 -6.98 2.70 -19.30
N LEU A 355 -7.57 3.00 -20.47
CA LEU A 355 -7.38 2.21 -21.69
C LEU A 355 -5.95 2.38 -22.21
N LEU A 356 -5.26 1.26 -22.38
CA LEU A 356 -3.94 1.15 -23.02
C LEU A 356 -4.07 0.41 -24.34
N ARG A 357 -3.53 0.97 -25.40
CA ARG A 357 -3.56 0.38 -26.74
C ARG A 357 -2.17 -0.09 -27.19
N PRO A 358 -2.08 -1.02 -28.14
CA PRO A 358 -0.80 -1.41 -28.72
C PRO A 358 -0.02 -0.21 -29.24
N GLY A 359 1.25 -0.13 -28.83
CA GLY A 359 2.15 0.97 -29.17
C GLY A 359 2.10 2.17 -28.21
N GLU A 360 1.19 2.16 -27.23
CA GLU A 360 1.20 3.10 -26.11
C GLU A 360 1.96 2.50 -24.93
N GLU A 361 2.41 3.36 -24.01
CA GLU A 361 3.09 2.98 -22.77
C GLU A 361 2.29 3.47 -21.57
N TYR A 362 2.04 2.58 -20.63
CA TYR A 362 1.55 2.93 -19.30
C TYR A 362 2.72 3.21 -18.39
N THR A 363 2.67 4.33 -17.67
CA THR A 363 3.61 4.66 -16.61
C THR A 363 2.87 5.05 -15.34
N HIS A 364 3.48 4.75 -14.19
CA HIS A 364 3.03 5.18 -12.89
C HIS A 364 4.22 5.28 -11.94
N HIS A 365 4.35 6.42 -11.27
CA HIS A 365 5.40 6.68 -10.29
C HIS A 365 4.79 6.97 -8.92
N CYS A 366 5.34 6.33 -7.89
CA CYS A 366 4.97 6.54 -6.49
C CYS A 366 6.23 6.61 -5.62
N VAL A 367 6.22 7.51 -4.64
CA VAL A 367 7.30 7.62 -3.65
C VAL A 367 6.69 7.69 -2.26
N TYR A 368 7.11 6.79 -1.38
CA TYR A 368 6.89 6.90 0.06
C TYR A 368 8.19 7.41 0.69
N LYS A 369 8.17 8.64 1.19
CA LYS A 369 9.32 9.29 1.83
C LYS A 369 9.15 9.33 3.33
N PHE A 370 10.17 8.84 4.05
CA PHE A 370 10.13 8.74 5.51
C PHE A 370 11.07 9.76 6.15
N SER A 371 10.61 10.33 7.26
CA SER A 371 11.39 11.23 8.11
C SER A 371 10.86 11.20 9.56
N VAL A 372 11.45 12.00 10.45
CA VAL A 372 10.97 12.20 11.83
C VAL A 372 10.69 13.68 12.06
N LYS A 373 9.67 13.98 12.87
CA LYS A 373 9.27 15.35 13.29
C LYS A 373 9.31 15.50 14.80
#